data_1ed97dc7ab285a23ab6d25a7c08e19ad
#
_entry.id   1ed97dc7ab285a23ab6d25a7c08e19ad
#
_cell.length_a   1.000
_cell.length_b   1.000
_cell.length_c   1.000
_cell.angle_alpha   90.00
_cell.angle_beta   90.00
_cell.angle_gamma   90.00
#
_symmetry.space_group_name_H-M   'P 1'
#
loop_
_entity.id
_entity.type
_entity.pdbx_description
1 polymer ?
#
loop_
_entity_poly.entity_id
_entity_poly.type
_entity_poly.pdbx_seq_one_letter_code
_entity_poly.pdbx_strand_id
1 'polypeptide(L)'
;MKNPSQNYRIFRAASALLLSVAAGSTPGVRAQEPASEPIAKEPTAQLPVPNPAPEEAPAEAAAEATPPEQLVMTLFRRETTPEEYDAALARANAAGVSAQVLLESQIVRSFYSQDKDKLVSLKIPLQNFGPNLDLKNSQLFVARSDYESMLEAIRALEAEQQDDAAGFEKHIKQALWLSPPLYQPLFLSWLNEYRQNEAMKKIIVPLDTKLPMAAGGETTLQNLMGDNKAMLLDFWASWCAPCMVLMDDLKAKGEALAPQGVVVVGLNTEASTEKATAVKEQEKITMPWLVEPESMPYSSLLSVEGIPRMVLITREGKVLFNGHPNDPALKRALAKIGANL
;
A
#
# COMPACT_ATOMS: atom_id res chain seq x y z
N MET A 1 -16.38 39.47 -2.86
CA MET A 1 -15.41 39.01 -3.85
C MET A 1 -14.36 38.24 -3.07
N LYS A 2 -14.47 36.89 -3.02
CA LYS A 2 -13.50 36.01 -2.31
C LYS A 2 -12.26 35.81 -3.21
N ASN A 3 -11.09 35.89 -2.62
CA ASN A 3 -9.78 35.93 -3.27
C ASN A 3 -9.44 34.58 -3.91
N PRO A 4 -9.16 34.46 -5.22
CA PRO A 4 -8.84 33.21 -5.92
C PRO A 4 -7.56 32.54 -5.43
N SER A 5 -6.74 33.23 -4.63
CA SER A 5 -5.47 32.73 -4.15
C SER A 5 -5.55 31.71 -2.99
N GLN A 6 -6.71 31.53 -2.34
CA GLN A 6 -6.87 30.57 -1.24
C GLN A 6 -7.01 29.13 -1.72
N ASN A 7 -7.65 28.88 -2.85
CA ASN A 7 -7.79 27.52 -3.42
C ASN A 7 -6.46 26.94 -3.89
N TYR A 8 -5.53 27.80 -4.30
CA TYR A 8 -4.17 27.40 -4.73
C TYR A 8 -3.27 26.90 -3.58
N ARG A 9 -3.59 27.22 -2.31
CA ARG A 9 -2.77 26.84 -1.16
C ARG A 9 -3.03 25.41 -0.68
N ILE A 10 -4.25 24.89 -0.78
CA ILE A 10 -4.59 23.51 -0.40
C ILE A 10 -3.94 22.52 -1.38
N PHE A 11 -3.99 22.84 -2.67
CA PHE A 11 -3.40 22.02 -3.72
C PHE A 11 -1.87 21.97 -3.69
N ARG A 12 -1.18 23.07 -3.30
CA ARG A 12 0.29 23.05 -3.12
C ARG A 12 0.75 22.14 -1.99
N ALA A 13 -0.04 21.99 -0.93
CA ALA A 13 0.28 21.07 0.16
C ALA A 13 0.06 19.60 -0.27
N ALA A 14 -1.02 19.30 -1.00
CA ALA A 14 -1.28 17.97 -1.57
C ALA A 14 -0.28 17.61 -2.68
N SER A 15 0.13 18.59 -3.49
CA SER A 15 1.08 18.44 -4.61
C SER A 15 2.51 18.08 -4.18
N ALA A 16 3.00 18.71 -3.11
CA ALA A 16 4.33 18.39 -2.56
C ALA A 16 4.38 16.95 -1.99
N LEU A 17 3.22 16.38 -1.64
CA LEU A 17 3.08 15.05 -1.06
C LEU A 17 2.94 13.92 -2.09
N LEU A 18 2.40 14.19 -3.27
CA LEU A 18 2.40 13.21 -4.39
C LEU A 18 3.84 12.88 -4.84
N LEU A 19 4.76 13.83 -4.75
CA LEU A 19 6.18 13.61 -5.02
C LEU A 19 6.87 12.69 -4.01
N SER A 20 6.38 12.60 -2.77
CA SER A 20 7.00 11.75 -1.73
C SER A 20 6.61 10.27 -1.84
N VAL A 21 5.53 9.93 -2.53
CA VAL A 21 5.13 8.52 -2.81
C VAL A 21 6.04 7.91 -3.87
N ALA A 22 6.53 8.72 -4.83
CA ALA A 22 7.45 8.26 -5.88
C ALA A 22 8.92 8.17 -5.43
N ALA A 23 9.28 8.75 -4.26
CA ALA A 23 10.66 8.87 -3.78
C ALA A 23 11.06 7.85 -2.68
N GLY A 24 10.31 6.78 -2.51
CA GLY A 24 10.52 5.75 -1.48
C GLY A 24 11.69 4.80 -1.73
N SER A 25 12.83 5.25 -2.25
CA SER A 25 14.04 4.44 -2.34
C SER A 25 15.30 5.32 -2.47
N THR A 26 15.82 5.83 -1.35
CA THR A 26 17.24 6.20 -1.28
C THR A 26 17.83 5.76 0.06
N PRO A 27 19.03 5.14 0.08
CA PRO A 27 19.67 4.67 1.31
C PRO A 27 20.20 5.85 2.13
N GLY A 28 19.91 5.81 3.45
CA GLY A 28 20.22 6.85 4.39
C GLY A 28 21.71 7.04 4.66
N VAL A 29 22.11 8.29 4.67
CA VAL A 29 23.35 8.77 5.31
C VAL A 29 23.05 8.98 6.79
N ARG A 30 23.83 8.32 7.62
CA ARG A 30 23.75 8.32 9.08
C ARG A 30 24.35 9.63 9.61
N ALA A 31 23.54 10.51 10.19
CA ALA A 31 24.00 11.61 11.04
C ALA A 31 23.95 11.17 12.51
N GLN A 32 25.08 11.27 13.22
CA GLN A 32 25.19 11.07 14.67
C GLN A 32 24.63 12.29 15.40
N GLU A 33 23.70 12.05 16.32
CA GLU A 33 23.30 13.05 17.31
C GLU A 33 24.21 12.97 18.55
N PRO A 34 24.55 14.11 19.17
CA PRO A 34 25.31 14.14 20.42
C PRO A 34 24.42 13.88 21.64
N ALA A 35 24.97 13.16 22.59
CA ALA A 35 24.35 12.79 23.86
C ALA A 35 24.06 14.04 24.73
N SER A 36 22.85 14.11 25.31
CA SER A 36 22.45 15.09 26.33
C SER A 36 22.43 14.44 27.73
N GLU A 37 23.07 15.10 28.68
CA GLU A 37 23.14 14.71 30.08
C GLU A 37 21.81 14.94 30.82
N PRO A 38 21.56 14.25 31.95
CA PRO A 38 20.29 14.34 32.70
C PRO A 38 20.26 15.52 33.66
N ILE A 39 19.18 16.30 33.60
CA ILE A 39 18.88 17.40 34.55
C ILE A 39 18.12 16.84 35.75
N ALA A 40 18.60 17.20 36.93
CA ALA A 40 18.07 16.82 38.24
C ALA A 40 16.69 17.45 38.51
N LYS A 41 15.83 16.68 39.20
CA LYS A 41 14.48 17.13 39.63
C LYS A 41 14.59 17.87 41.00
N GLU A 42 14.05 19.08 41.07
CA GLU A 42 13.70 19.75 42.32
C GLU A 42 12.24 19.46 42.72
N PRO A 43 11.93 19.44 44.05
CA PRO A 43 10.61 19.07 44.54
C PRO A 43 9.66 20.29 44.59
N THR A 44 8.49 20.17 43.95
CA THR A 44 7.46 21.19 44.00
C THR A 44 6.51 20.97 45.18
N ALA A 45 6.33 22.00 45.99
CA ALA A 45 5.42 22.06 47.13
C ALA A 45 3.94 22.05 46.66
N GLN A 46 3.10 21.26 47.37
CA GLN A 46 1.67 21.20 47.18
C GLN A 46 0.95 22.38 47.83
N LEU A 47 0.11 23.09 47.06
CA LEU A 47 -0.89 24.03 47.53
C LEU A 47 -2.26 23.34 47.72
N PRO A 48 -3.10 23.76 48.69
CA PRO A 48 -4.36 23.08 48.99
C PRO A 48 -5.44 23.34 47.93
N VAL A 49 -6.18 22.28 47.58
CA VAL A 49 -7.28 22.27 46.61
C VAL A 49 -8.57 22.79 47.27
N PRO A 50 -9.31 23.75 46.70
CA PRO A 50 -10.65 24.12 47.15
C PRO A 50 -11.70 23.08 46.72
N ASN A 51 -12.68 22.86 47.60
CA ASN A 51 -13.80 21.94 47.42
C ASN A 51 -14.63 22.31 46.18
N PRO A 52 -15.10 21.36 45.36
CA PRO A 52 -15.91 21.66 44.17
C PRO A 52 -17.35 22.03 44.55
N ALA A 53 -17.86 23.07 43.89
CA ALA A 53 -19.27 23.44 43.89
C ALA A 53 -20.10 22.37 43.15
N PRO A 54 -21.43 22.24 43.39
CA PRO A 54 -22.25 21.23 42.81
C PRO A 54 -22.32 21.37 41.27
N GLU A 55 -22.07 20.26 40.60
CA GLU A 55 -22.02 20.08 39.14
C GLU A 55 -23.44 20.27 38.55
N GLU A 56 -23.66 21.36 37.88
CA GLU A 56 -24.80 21.48 36.96
C GLU A 56 -24.60 20.51 35.81
N ALA A 57 -25.61 19.66 35.55
CA ALA A 57 -25.63 18.73 34.44
C ALA A 57 -25.31 19.45 33.12
N PRO A 58 -24.39 18.94 32.28
CA PRO A 58 -24.08 19.57 31.02
C PRO A 58 -25.32 19.56 30.13
N ALA A 59 -25.78 20.74 29.77
CA ALA A 59 -26.66 20.90 28.62
C ALA A 59 -26.00 20.23 27.42
N GLU A 60 -26.71 19.33 26.74
CA GLU A 60 -26.27 18.76 25.46
C GLU A 60 -25.82 19.90 24.55
N ALA A 61 -24.51 20.08 24.45
CA ALA A 61 -23.95 20.98 23.46
C ALA A 61 -24.31 20.41 22.09
N ALA A 62 -25.25 21.06 21.42
CA ALA A 62 -25.48 20.83 20.01
C ALA A 62 -24.13 20.93 19.31
N ALA A 63 -23.62 19.79 18.82
CA ALA A 63 -22.34 19.73 18.14
C ALA A 63 -22.40 20.71 16.97
N GLU A 64 -21.64 21.80 17.06
CA GLU A 64 -21.55 22.80 15.99
C GLU A 64 -21.19 22.06 14.70
N ALA A 65 -22.08 22.18 13.70
CA ALA A 65 -21.90 21.50 12.41
C ALA A 65 -20.56 21.93 11.80
N THR A 66 -19.63 20.99 11.61
CA THR A 66 -18.32 21.28 11.00
C THR A 66 -18.53 21.95 9.64
N PRO A 67 -17.95 23.14 9.41
CA PRO A 67 -18.14 23.85 8.14
C PRO A 67 -17.73 22.98 6.94
N PRO A 68 -18.45 23.06 5.80
CA PRO A 68 -18.12 22.26 4.60
C PRO A 68 -16.66 22.40 4.15
N GLU A 69 -16.07 23.57 4.31
CA GLU A 69 -14.66 23.84 3.99
C GLU A 69 -13.69 23.01 4.84
N GLN A 70 -13.98 22.84 6.13
CA GLN A 70 -13.16 22.01 7.02
C GLN A 70 -13.32 20.51 6.69
N LEU A 71 -14.52 20.09 6.32
CA LEU A 71 -14.76 18.71 5.87
C LEU A 71 -13.98 18.41 4.60
N VAL A 72 -13.99 19.32 3.60
CA VAL A 72 -13.19 19.19 2.39
C VAL A 72 -11.70 19.10 2.73
N MET A 73 -11.18 19.96 3.62
CA MET A 73 -9.77 19.87 4.04
C MET A 73 -9.43 18.50 4.65
N THR A 74 -10.32 17.92 5.45
CA THR A 74 -10.11 16.58 6.04
C THR A 74 -10.06 15.50 4.98
N LEU A 75 -10.93 15.56 3.97
CA LEU A 75 -10.98 14.58 2.87
C LEU A 75 -9.69 14.52 2.04
N PHE A 76 -8.95 15.62 1.93
CA PHE A 76 -7.69 15.67 1.15
C PHE A 76 -6.43 15.56 2.01
N ARG A 77 -6.57 15.33 3.32
CA ARG A 77 -5.45 15.17 4.24
C ARG A 77 -4.92 13.73 4.20
N ARG A 78 -3.60 13.57 4.08
CA ARG A 78 -2.96 12.24 3.99
C ARG A 78 -3.05 11.45 5.29
N GLU A 79 -2.87 12.11 6.43
CA GLU A 79 -2.76 11.52 7.77
C GLU A 79 -4.12 11.06 8.33
N THR A 80 -5.22 11.30 7.62
CA THR A 80 -6.57 10.87 8.02
C THR A 80 -6.66 9.34 8.00
N THR A 81 -7.14 8.72 9.09
CA THR A 81 -7.37 7.27 9.13
C THR A 81 -8.51 6.87 8.18
N PRO A 82 -8.64 5.59 7.79
CA PRO A 82 -9.77 5.14 6.97
C PRO A 82 -11.13 5.50 7.59
N GLU A 83 -11.30 5.26 8.89
CA GLU A 83 -12.54 5.52 9.62
C GLU A 83 -12.86 7.02 9.70
N GLU A 84 -11.85 7.85 9.95
CA GLU A 84 -12.01 9.32 9.95
C GLU A 84 -12.36 9.84 8.56
N TYR A 85 -11.74 9.28 7.51
CA TYR A 85 -12.04 9.64 6.13
C TYR A 85 -13.48 9.29 5.76
N ASP A 86 -13.94 8.07 6.06
CA ASP A 86 -15.30 7.62 5.75
C ASP A 86 -16.34 8.45 6.50
N ALA A 87 -16.09 8.76 7.77
CA ALA A 87 -16.94 9.64 8.56
C ALA A 87 -16.96 11.08 8.00
N ALA A 88 -15.83 11.60 7.54
CA ALA A 88 -15.75 12.91 6.92
C ALA A 88 -16.45 12.92 5.55
N LEU A 89 -16.33 11.87 4.76
CA LEU A 89 -17.00 11.72 3.46
C LEU A 89 -18.52 11.72 3.61
N ALA A 90 -19.05 10.96 4.58
CA ALA A 90 -20.48 10.94 4.88
C ALA A 90 -21.00 12.32 5.32
N ARG A 91 -20.27 12.99 6.22
CA ARG A 91 -20.63 14.36 6.69
C ARG A 91 -20.54 15.40 5.58
N ALA A 92 -19.51 15.33 4.73
CA ALA A 92 -19.34 16.25 3.61
C ALA A 92 -20.48 16.09 2.57
N ASN A 93 -20.89 14.84 2.31
CA ASN A 93 -22.03 14.56 1.44
C ASN A 93 -23.34 15.13 2.04
N ALA A 94 -23.60 14.91 3.34
CA ALA A 94 -24.76 15.44 4.04
C ALA A 94 -24.77 17.00 4.10
N ALA A 95 -23.58 17.62 4.17
CA ALA A 95 -23.42 19.07 4.15
C ALA A 95 -23.51 19.69 2.73
N GLY A 96 -23.79 18.89 1.70
CA GLY A 96 -23.96 19.36 0.31
C GLY A 96 -22.65 19.70 -0.42
N VAL A 97 -21.52 19.14 0.01
CA VAL A 97 -20.28 19.22 -0.78
C VAL A 97 -20.53 18.55 -2.14
N SER A 98 -20.04 19.18 -3.21
CA SER A 98 -20.34 18.72 -4.56
C SER A 98 -19.85 17.29 -4.79
N ALA A 99 -20.64 16.49 -5.53
CA ALA A 99 -20.31 15.12 -5.86
C ALA A 99 -18.96 14.99 -6.61
N GLN A 100 -18.58 16.03 -7.38
CA GLN A 100 -17.26 16.09 -8.01
C GLN A 100 -16.13 16.13 -6.98
N VAL A 101 -16.21 17.02 -5.98
CA VAL A 101 -15.19 17.15 -4.93
C VAL A 101 -15.09 15.87 -4.10
N LEU A 102 -16.24 15.22 -3.80
CA LEU A 102 -16.26 13.93 -3.11
C LEU A 102 -15.57 12.84 -3.95
N LEU A 103 -15.81 12.79 -5.25
CA LEU A 103 -15.15 11.83 -6.15
C LEU A 103 -13.64 12.11 -6.25
N GLU A 104 -13.23 13.36 -6.40
CA GLU A 104 -11.83 13.77 -6.43
C GLU A 104 -11.10 13.36 -5.13
N SER A 105 -11.75 13.49 -3.98
CA SER A 105 -11.18 13.06 -2.70
C SER A 105 -10.96 11.54 -2.64
N GLN A 106 -11.88 10.75 -3.21
CA GLN A 106 -11.72 9.29 -3.30
C GLN A 106 -10.55 8.90 -4.20
N ILE A 107 -10.34 9.62 -5.32
CA ILE A 107 -9.16 9.41 -6.18
C ILE A 107 -7.88 9.70 -5.41
N VAL A 108 -7.80 10.83 -4.71
CA VAL A 108 -6.62 11.20 -3.90
C VAL A 108 -6.38 10.20 -2.76
N ARG A 109 -7.45 9.75 -2.09
CA ARG A 109 -7.36 8.73 -1.05
C ARG A 109 -6.80 7.41 -1.58
N SER A 110 -7.24 7.00 -2.76
CA SER A 110 -6.74 5.78 -3.42
C SER A 110 -5.24 5.89 -3.77
N PHE A 111 -4.73 7.10 -4.07
CA PHE A 111 -3.29 7.30 -4.23
C PHE A 111 -2.52 7.14 -2.91
N TYR A 112 -3.05 7.68 -1.82
CA TYR A 112 -2.40 7.56 -0.51
C TYR A 112 -2.38 6.12 0.01
N SER A 113 -3.44 5.36 -0.23
CA SER A 113 -3.54 3.94 0.14
C SER A 113 -2.91 2.99 -0.89
N GLN A 114 -2.47 3.49 -2.06
CA GLN A 114 -1.99 2.71 -3.20
C GLN A 114 -3.02 1.68 -3.71
N ASP A 115 -4.31 1.96 -3.51
CA ASP A 115 -5.41 1.08 -3.88
C ASP A 115 -5.80 1.29 -5.37
N LYS A 116 -5.12 0.57 -6.25
CA LYS A 116 -5.39 0.60 -7.70
C LYS A 116 -6.77 0.05 -8.05
N ASP A 117 -7.29 -0.91 -7.28
CA ASP A 117 -8.61 -1.49 -7.54
C ASP A 117 -9.71 -0.46 -7.25
N LYS A 118 -9.55 0.28 -6.17
CA LYS A 118 -10.44 1.41 -5.88
C LYS A 118 -10.40 2.46 -6.98
N LEU A 119 -9.20 2.83 -7.47
CA LEU A 119 -9.08 3.77 -8.61
C LEU A 119 -9.84 3.28 -9.84
N VAL A 120 -9.68 2.01 -10.21
CA VAL A 120 -10.41 1.43 -11.37
C VAL A 120 -11.92 1.47 -11.14
N SER A 121 -12.41 1.24 -9.91
CA SER A 121 -13.82 1.34 -9.58
C SER A 121 -14.40 2.76 -9.76
N LEU A 122 -13.54 3.79 -9.68
CA LEU A 122 -13.93 5.19 -9.87
C LEU A 122 -13.98 5.62 -11.34
N LYS A 123 -13.59 4.76 -12.29
CA LYS A 123 -13.58 5.08 -13.73
C LYS A 123 -14.95 5.55 -14.23
N ILE A 124 -16.01 4.79 -14.00
CA ILE A 124 -17.35 5.13 -14.49
C ILE A 124 -17.89 6.42 -13.84
N PRO A 125 -17.84 6.59 -12.50
CA PRO A 125 -18.15 7.86 -11.88
C PRO A 125 -17.39 9.04 -12.50
N LEU A 126 -16.08 8.91 -12.71
CA LEU A 126 -15.24 9.95 -13.28
C LEU A 126 -15.66 10.28 -14.72
N GLN A 127 -15.94 9.29 -15.55
CA GLN A 127 -16.42 9.48 -16.93
C GLN A 127 -17.73 10.26 -16.97
N ASN A 128 -18.65 9.96 -16.05
CA ASN A 128 -19.97 10.61 -15.99
C ASN A 128 -19.86 12.10 -15.64
N PHE A 129 -18.84 12.51 -14.92
CA PHE A 129 -18.56 13.92 -14.64
C PHE A 129 -17.95 14.67 -15.83
N GLY A 130 -17.36 13.99 -16.79
CA GLY A 130 -16.64 14.60 -17.90
C GLY A 130 -17.38 15.71 -18.65
N PRO A 131 -18.67 15.55 -19.03
CA PRO A 131 -19.45 16.61 -19.69
C PRO A 131 -19.66 17.85 -18.83
N ASN A 132 -19.76 17.69 -17.50
CA ASN A 132 -20.12 18.73 -16.54
C ASN A 132 -18.96 19.07 -15.57
N LEU A 133 -17.70 18.82 -15.99
CA LEU A 133 -16.53 19.06 -15.17
C LEU A 133 -16.40 20.55 -14.82
N ASP A 134 -16.47 20.85 -13.53
CA ASP A 134 -16.30 22.20 -12.98
C ASP A 134 -14.86 22.40 -12.51
N LEU A 135 -14.02 22.93 -13.40
CA LEU A 135 -12.61 23.21 -13.10
C LEU A 135 -12.41 24.33 -12.06
N LYS A 136 -13.42 25.21 -11.85
CA LYS A 136 -13.27 26.31 -10.88
C LYS A 136 -13.36 25.81 -9.44
N ASN A 137 -14.16 24.78 -9.20
CA ASN A 137 -14.36 24.18 -7.90
C ASN A 137 -13.61 22.84 -7.73
N SER A 138 -12.90 22.37 -8.75
CA SER A 138 -12.07 21.17 -8.67
C SER A 138 -10.93 21.36 -7.67
N GLN A 139 -10.69 20.31 -6.87
CA GLN A 139 -9.56 20.21 -5.94
C GLN A 139 -8.39 19.44 -6.55
N LEU A 140 -8.63 18.69 -7.62
CA LEU A 140 -7.66 17.81 -8.25
C LEU A 140 -7.24 18.31 -9.64
N PHE A 141 -8.16 18.83 -10.46
CA PHE A 141 -7.90 19.18 -11.86
C PHE A 141 -7.83 20.70 -12.06
N VAL A 142 -6.72 21.17 -12.65
CA VAL A 142 -6.54 22.58 -13.02
C VAL A 142 -6.98 22.81 -14.47
N ALA A 143 -6.76 21.83 -15.33
CA ALA A 143 -7.11 21.86 -16.75
C ALA A 143 -7.91 20.61 -17.16
N ARG A 144 -8.59 20.70 -18.29
CA ARG A 144 -9.30 19.57 -18.89
C ARG A 144 -8.36 18.41 -19.19
N SER A 145 -7.13 18.71 -19.63
CA SER A 145 -6.09 17.71 -19.89
C SER A 145 -5.72 16.91 -18.64
N ASP A 146 -5.76 17.49 -17.45
CA ASP A 146 -5.46 16.79 -16.19
C ASP A 146 -6.50 15.72 -15.90
N TYR A 147 -7.78 16.06 -16.10
CA TYR A 147 -8.89 15.12 -16.01
C TYR A 147 -8.75 13.97 -17.03
N GLU A 148 -8.49 14.31 -18.29
CA GLU A 148 -8.33 13.32 -19.37
C GLU A 148 -7.12 12.43 -19.12
N SER A 149 -6.03 13.00 -18.66
CA SER A 149 -4.83 12.27 -18.23
C SER A 149 -5.14 11.25 -17.13
N MET A 150 -5.87 11.67 -16.09
CA MET A 150 -6.26 10.79 -14.99
C MET A 150 -7.17 9.66 -15.47
N LEU A 151 -8.13 9.96 -16.33
CA LEU A 151 -9.02 8.96 -16.87
C LEU A 151 -8.27 7.92 -17.72
N GLU A 152 -7.30 8.35 -18.52
CA GLU A 152 -6.44 7.45 -19.30
C GLU A 152 -5.54 6.60 -18.38
N ALA A 153 -5.01 7.17 -17.29
CA ALA A 153 -4.23 6.43 -16.32
C ALA A 153 -5.06 5.33 -15.62
N ILE A 154 -6.31 5.62 -15.26
CA ILE A 154 -7.24 4.62 -14.69
C ILE A 154 -7.59 3.53 -15.73
N ARG A 155 -7.75 3.89 -17.01
CA ARG A 155 -7.94 2.91 -18.09
C ARG A 155 -6.72 1.98 -18.27
N ALA A 156 -5.52 2.52 -18.08
CA ALA A 156 -4.32 1.69 -18.09
C ALA A 156 -4.33 0.66 -16.95
N LEU A 157 -4.67 1.09 -15.72
CA LEU A 157 -4.80 0.17 -14.58
C LEU A 157 -5.88 -0.90 -14.81
N GLU A 158 -7.01 -0.53 -15.41
CA GLU A 158 -8.04 -1.50 -15.77
C GLU A 158 -7.53 -2.53 -16.80
N ALA A 159 -6.80 -2.09 -17.82
CA ALA A 159 -6.20 -2.97 -18.81
C ALA A 159 -5.16 -3.92 -18.18
N GLU A 160 -4.37 -3.43 -17.19
CA GLU A 160 -3.47 -4.27 -16.39
C GLU A 160 -4.25 -5.37 -15.64
N GLN A 161 -5.38 -5.04 -15.02
CA GLN A 161 -6.23 -6.03 -14.33
C GLN A 161 -6.81 -7.10 -15.25
N GLN A 162 -7.00 -6.75 -16.52
CA GLN A 162 -7.55 -7.63 -17.56
C GLN A 162 -6.47 -8.40 -18.35
N ASP A 163 -5.18 -8.26 -17.96
CA ASP A 163 -4.02 -8.77 -18.70
C ASP A 163 -3.98 -8.27 -20.18
N ASP A 164 -4.56 -7.09 -20.46
CA ASP A 164 -4.51 -6.43 -21.77
C ASP A 164 -3.26 -5.54 -21.89
N ALA A 165 -2.15 -6.13 -22.31
CA ALA A 165 -0.88 -5.43 -22.46
C ALA A 165 -0.95 -4.29 -23.49
N ALA A 166 -1.68 -4.47 -24.58
CA ALA A 166 -1.82 -3.47 -25.65
C ALA A 166 -2.66 -2.27 -25.15
N GLY A 167 -3.74 -2.55 -24.43
CA GLY A 167 -4.57 -1.54 -23.76
C GLY A 167 -3.78 -0.76 -22.73
N PHE A 168 -3.03 -1.44 -21.86
CA PHE A 168 -2.17 -0.77 -20.88
C PHE A 168 -1.19 0.18 -21.56
N GLU A 169 -0.43 -0.31 -22.55
CA GLU A 169 0.58 0.50 -23.25
C GLU A 169 -0.05 1.73 -23.93
N LYS A 170 -1.18 1.55 -24.58
CA LYS A 170 -1.93 2.64 -25.23
C LYS A 170 -2.33 3.70 -24.23
N HIS A 171 -3.00 3.29 -23.16
CA HIS A 171 -3.60 4.21 -22.22
C HIS A 171 -2.57 4.91 -21.31
N ILE A 172 -1.51 4.20 -20.88
CA ILE A 172 -0.45 4.83 -20.06
C ILE A 172 0.37 5.86 -20.86
N LYS A 173 0.61 5.61 -22.15
CA LYS A 173 1.26 6.60 -23.04
C LYS A 173 0.41 7.86 -23.18
N GLN A 174 -0.90 7.70 -23.39
CA GLN A 174 -1.81 8.82 -23.49
C GLN A 174 -1.93 9.60 -22.18
N ALA A 175 -1.98 8.88 -21.04
CA ALA A 175 -1.96 9.50 -19.72
C ALA A 175 -0.71 10.36 -19.51
N LEU A 176 0.46 9.83 -19.81
CA LEU A 176 1.73 10.56 -19.70
C LEU A 176 1.81 11.77 -20.64
N TRP A 177 1.30 11.62 -21.87
CA TRP A 177 1.28 12.72 -22.84
C TRP A 177 0.42 13.90 -22.39
N LEU A 178 -0.72 13.64 -21.78
CA LEU A 178 -1.66 14.65 -21.31
C LEU A 178 -1.32 15.18 -19.91
N SER A 179 -0.47 14.48 -19.15
CA SER A 179 -0.29 14.73 -17.73
C SER A 179 0.45 16.04 -17.44
N PRO A 180 -0.02 16.80 -16.45
CA PRO A 180 0.78 17.88 -15.88
C PRO A 180 2.03 17.29 -15.19
N PRO A 181 3.10 18.07 -15.00
CA PRO A 181 4.33 17.62 -14.34
C PRO A 181 4.10 16.94 -12.98
N LEU A 182 3.04 17.31 -12.30
CA LEU A 182 2.64 16.77 -11.01
C LEU A 182 2.29 15.26 -11.04
N TYR A 183 1.60 14.77 -12.09
CA TYR A 183 1.16 13.37 -12.18
C TYR A 183 2.19 12.47 -12.85
N GLN A 184 3.14 13.05 -13.61
CA GLN A 184 4.13 12.27 -14.35
C GLN A 184 4.91 11.27 -13.48
N PRO A 185 5.44 11.63 -12.29
CA PRO A 185 6.17 10.66 -11.46
C PRO A 185 5.31 9.46 -11.06
N LEU A 186 4.03 9.69 -10.75
CA LEU A 186 3.08 8.63 -10.40
C LEU A 186 2.83 7.68 -11.58
N PHE A 187 2.53 8.21 -12.76
CA PHE A 187 2.26 7.38 -13.93
C PHE A 187 3.51 6.66 -14.45
N LEU A 188 4.69 7.26 -14.31
CA LEU A 188 5.97 6.60 -14.59
C LEU A 188 6.23 5.47 -13.60
N SER A 189 5.88 5.62 -12.32
CA SER A 189 6.03 4.53 -11.34
C SER A 189 5.12 3.35 -11.71
N TRP A 190 3.87 3.58 -12.13
CA TRP A 190 2.97 2.51 -12.60
C TRP A 190 3.48 1.83 -13.87
N LEU A 191 4.03 2.60 -14.82
CA LEU A 191 4.65 2.02 -16.02
C LEU A 191 5.86 1.14 -15.67
N ASN A 192 6.71 1.58 -14.75
CA ASN A 192 7.88 0.82 -14.33
C ASN A 192 7.48 -0.45 -13.58
N GLU A 193 6.51 -0.35 -12.67
CA GLU A 193 5.95 -1.51 -11.97
C GLU A 193 5.34 -2.53 -12.94
N TYR A 194 4.53 -2.07 -13.89
CA TYR A 194 3.98 -2.92 -14.94
C TYR A 194 5.08 -3.66 -15.72
N ARG A 195 6.13 -2.93 -16.14
CA ARG A 195 7.27 -3.54 -16.86
C ARG A 195 8.01 -4.57 -16.04
N GLN A 196 8.22 -4.29 -14.75
CA GLN A 196 8.84 -5.25 -13.83
C GLN A 196 7.96 -6.50 -13.68
N ASN A 197 6.66 -6.35 -13.51
CA ASN A 197 5.73 -7.46 -13.41
C ASN A 197 5.70 -8.30 -14.69
N GLU A 198 5.70 -7.67 -15.87
CA GLU A 198 5.77 -8.39 -17.16
C GLU A 198 7.11 -9.11 -17.36
N ALA A 199 8.21 -8.54 -16.89
CA ALA A 199 9.51 -9.21 -16.88
C ALA A 199 9.51 -10.44 -15.95
N MET A 200 8.91 -10.31 -14.77
CA MET A 200 8.79 -11.40 -13.80
C MET A 200 7.97 -12.57 -14.33
N LYS A 201 6.91 -12.35 -15.12
CA LYS A 201 6.11 -13.42 -15.75
C LYS A 201 6.94 -14.31 -16.68
N LYS A 202 8.10 -13.85 -17.17
CA LYS A 202 9.01 -14.61 -18.05
C LYS A 202 10.02 -15.44 -17.27
N ILE A 203 10.15 -15.23 -15.98
CA ILE A 203 11.08 -15.96 -15.11
C ILE A 203 10.48 -17.32 -14.78
N ILE A 204 11.31 -18.35 -14.87
CA ILE A 204 11.04 -19.67 -14.31
C ILE A 204 11.93 -19.82 -13.08
N VAL A 205 11.32 -19.93 -11.92
CA VAL A 205 12.02 -20.11 -10.64
C VAL A 205 12.57 -21.54 -10.57
N PRO A 206 13.88 -21.75 -10.38
CA PRO A 206 14.43 -23.07 -10.18
C PRO A 206 13.94 -23.64 -8.84
N LEU A 207 13.31 -24.80 -8.86
CA LEU A 207 12.72 -25.38 -7.64
C LEU A 207 13.65 -26.38 -6.94
N ASP A 208 14.76 -26.76 -7.55
CA ASP A 208 15.71 -27.80 -7.11
C ASP A 208 16.89 -27.24 -6.29
N THR A 209 17.00 -25.92 -6.14
CA THR A 209 18.03 -25.30 -5.31
C THR A 209 17.83 -25.69 -3.84
N LYS A 210 18.90 -26.21 -3.21
CA LYS A 210 18.90 -26.55 -1.79
C LYS A 210 18.94 -25.31 -0.91
N LEU A 211 18.06 -25.26 0.07
CA LEU A 211 17.96 -24.18 1.06
C LEU A 211 18.00 -24.75 2.47
N PRO A 212 18.72 -24.12 3.40
CA PRO A 212 18.66 -24.44 4.82
C PRO A 212 17.25 -24.25 5.38
N MET A 213 16.82 -25.16 6.25
CA MET A 213 15.60 -25.01 7.04
C MET A 213 15.92 -24.46 8.43
N ALA A 214 15.05 -23.58 8.96
CA ALA A 214 15.16 -23.11 10.35
C ALA A 214 15.10 -24.26 11.38
N ALA A 215 14.41 -25.33 11.06
CA ALA A 215 14.34 -26.53 11.90
C ALA A 215 15.58 -27.47 11.79
N GLY A 216 16.57 -27.09 11.01
CA GLY A 216 17.77 -27.89 10.69
C GLY A 216 17.62 -28.73 9.43
N GLY A 217 18.76 -29.07 8.81
CA GLY A 217 18.81 -29.74 7.52
C GLY A 217 18.55 -28.83 6.33
N GLU A 218 18.40 -29.41 5.16
CA GLU A 218 18.17 -28.73 3.89
C GLU A 218 16.96 -29.32 3.17
N THR A 219 16.31 -28.51 2.36
CA THR A 219 15.24 -28.92 1.46
C THR A 219 15.28 -28.13 0.15
N THR A 220 14.38 -28.44 -0.78
CA THR A 220 14.20 -27.69 -2.01
C THR A 220 12.75 -27.18 -2.09
N LEU A 221 12.50 -26.13 -2.89
CA LEU A 221 11.14 -25.70 -3.15
C LEU A 221 10.32 -26.79 -3.83
N GLN A 222 10.95 -27.63 -4.66
CA GLN A 222 10.30 -28.77 -5.30
C GLN A 222 9.77 -29.80 -4.28
N ASN A 223 10.55 -30.12 -3.26
CA ASN A 223 10.12 -31.04 -2.21
C ASN A 223 8.97 -30.46 -1.39
N LEU A 224 9.01 -29.15 -1.10
CA LEU A 224 7.93 -28.46 -0.38
C LEU A 224 6.68 -28.27 -1.24
N MET A 225 6.82 -28.10 -2.54
CA MET A 225 5.71 -28.04 -3.48
C MET A 225 4.88 -29.31 -3.45
N GLY A 226 5.53 -30.48 -3.40
CA GLY A 226 4.85 -31.77 -3.34
C GLY A 226 3.73 -31.89 -4.38
N ASP A 227 2.50 -32.21 -3.94
CA ASP A 227 1.32 -32.27 -4.80
C ASP A 227 0.54 -30.96 -4.93
N ASN A 228 1.00 -29.88 -4.29
CA ASN A 228 0.36 -28.58 -4.39
C ASN A 228 0.46 -28.01 -5.81
N LYS A 229 -0.54 -27.21 -6.20
CA LYS A 229 -0.59 -26.56 -7.51
C LYS A 229 0.23 -25.28 -7.60
N ALA A 230 0.51 -24.66 -6.44
CA ALA A 230 1.28 -23.42 -6.34
C ALA A 230 1.94 -23.28 -4.97
N MET A 231 2.89 -22.36 -4.90
CA MET A 231 3.59 -21.97 -3.67
C MET A 231 3.61 -20.46 -3.54
N LEU A 232 3.30 -19.98 -2.33
CA LEU A 232 3.41 -18.57 -1.95
C LEU A 232 4.65 -18.42 -1.07
N LEU A 233 5.70 -17.79 -1.62
CA LEU A 233 6.93 -17.47 -0.90
C LEU A 233 6.76 -16.13 -0.19
N ASP A 234 7.05 -16.05 1.11
CA ASP A 234 7.09 -14.83 1.89
C ASP A 234 8.54 -14.48 2.24
N PHE A 235 9.04 -13.38 1.69
CA PHE A 235 10.39 -12.87 1.95
C PHE A 235 10.35 -11.92 3.14
N TRP A 236 11.14 -12.26 4.16
CA TRP A 236 11.13 -11.55 5.44
C TRP A 236 12.52 -11.54 6.10
N ALA A 237 12.68 -10.70 7.14
CA ALA A 237 13.87 -10.67 7.98
C ALA A 237 13.49 -10.33 9.44
N SER A 238 14.30 -10.74 10.41
CA SER A 238 14.04 -10.52 11.84
C SER A 238 14.05 -9.02 12.23
N TRP A 239 14.81 -8.21 11.52
CA TRP A 239 14.87 -6.75 11.72
C TRP A 239 13.75 -5.98 10.98
N CYS A 240 12.96 -6.67 10.15
CA CYS A 240 11.88 -6.05 9.36
C CYS A 240 10.63 -5.89 10.22
N ALA A 241 10.48 -4.75 10.91
CA ALA A 241 9.32 -4.48 11.75
C ALA A 241 7.97 -4.62 11.00
N PRO A 242 7.78 -4.14 9.75
CA PRO A 242 6.55 -4.39 9.00
C PRO A 242 6.28 -5.87 8.75
N CYS A 243 7.33 -6.70 8.54
CA CYS A 243 7.17 -8.14 8.36
C CYS A 243 6.65 -8.80 9.65
N MET A 244 7.17 -8.37 10.82
CA MET A 244 6.73 -8.91 12.11
C MET A 244 5.25 -8.59 12.39
N VAL A 245 4.79 -7.39 12.04
CA VAL A 245 3.37 -7.00 12.15
C VAL A 245 2.45 -7.89 11.31
N LEU A 246 2.94 -8.44 10.19
CA LEU A 246 2.18 -9.27 9.27
C LEU A 246 2.25 -10.78 9.58
N MET A 247 2.93 -11.22 10.65
CA MET A 247 3.08 -12.66 10.94
C MET A 247 1.76 -13.37 11.21
N ASP A 248 0.81 -12.73 11.87
CA ASP A 248 -0.52 -13.32 12.10
C ASP A 248 -1.31 -13.44 10.79
N ASP A 249 -1.22 -12.46 9.91
CA ASP A 249 -1.82 -12.50 8.58
C ASP A 249 -1.19 -13.58 7.70
N LEU A 250 0.15 -13.75 7.78
CA LEU A 250 0.86 -14.81 7.09
C LEU A 250 0.40 -16.22 7.55
N LYS A 251 0.24 -16.42 8.87
CA LYS A 251 -0.31 -17.67 9.43
C LYS A 251 -1.72 -17.95 8.93
N ALA A 252 -2.58 -16.92 8.96
CA ALA A 252 -3.95 -17.03 8.45
C ALA A 252 -3.99 -17.38 6.94
N LYS A 253 -3.12 -16.76 6.13
CA LYS A 253 -2.95 -17.14 4.71
C LYS A 253 -2.51 -18.59 4.55
N GLY A 254 -1.55 -19.05 5.37
CA GLY A 254 -1.11 -20.46 5.36
C GLY A 254 -2.25 -21.45 5.62
N GLU A 255 -3.05 -21.19 6.64
CA GLU A 255 -4.20 -22.03 7.01
C GLU A 255 -5.31 -22.00 5.93
N ALA A 256 -5.60 -20.83 5.38
CA ALA A 256 -6.64 -20.67 4.36
C ALA A 256 -6.26 -21.31 3.03
N LEU A 257 -4.98 -21.25 2.62
CA LEU A 257 -4.51 -21.68 1.32
C LEU A 257 -4.11 -23.16 1.25
N ALA A 258 -3.67 -23.76 2.36
CA ALA A 258 -3.25 -25.17 2.39
C ALA A 258 -4.33 -26.15 1.87
N PRO A 259 -5.60 -26.08 2.31
CA PRO A 259 -6.64 -26.98 1.80
C PRO A 259 -6.99 -26.72 0.32
N GLN A 260 -6.53 -25.61 -0.23
CA GLN A 260 -6.76 -25.24 -1.62
C GLN A 260 -5.59 -25.63 -2.55
N GLY A 261 -4.59 -26.37 -2.01
CA GLY A 261 -3.43 -26.82 -2.76
C GLY A 261 -2.40 -25.72 -3.05
N VAL A 262 -2.28 -24.75 -2.16
CA VAL A 262 -1.24 -23.72 -2.21
C VAL A 262 -0.43 -23.80 -0.90
N VAL A 263 0.86 -24.11 -0.99
CA VAL A 263 1.74 -24.13 0.16
C VAL A 263 2.34 -22.75 0.41
N VAL A 264 2.30 -22.27 1.65
CA VAL A 264 2.94 -21.01 2.06
C VAL A 264 4.28 -21.34 2.71
N VAL A 265 5.34 -20.65 2.30
CA VAL A 265 6.72 -20.88 2.73
C VAL A 265 7.36 -19.54 3.11
N GLY A 266 7.85 -19.41 4.34
CA GLY A 266 8.66 -18.25 4.74
C GLY A 266 10.11 -18.45 4.29
N LEU A 267 10.70 -17.39 3.71
CA LEU A 267 12.08 -17.35 3.25
C LEU A 267 12.80 -16.16 3.88
N ASN A 268 13.62 -16.46 4.89
CA ASN A 268 14.43 -15.45 5.58
C ASN A 268 15.59 -14.99 4.71
N THR A 269 15.77 -13.69 4.55
CA THR A 269 16.78 -13.07 3.68
C THR A 269 18.07 -12.68 4.41
N GLU A 270 18.23 -13.05 5.71
CA GLU A 270 19.39 -12.65 6.52
C GLU A 270 20.56 -13.66 6.52
N ALA A 271 20.43 -14.74 5.79
CA ALA A 271 21.39 -15.86 5.80
C ALA A 271 21.69 -16.42 7.23
N SER A 272 20.72 -16.32 8.16
CA SER A 272 20.89 -16.71 9.56
C SER A 272 19.81 -17.72 9.98
N THR A 273 20.21 -18.98 10.10
CA THR A 273 19.34 -20.05 10.61
C THR A 273 18.93 -19.80 12.06
N GLU A 274 19.85 -19.29 12.90
CA GLU A 274 19.58 -18.97 14.30
C GLU A 274 18.44 -17.95 14.45
N LYS A 275 18.51 -16.84 13.73
CA LYS A 275 17.46 -15.81 13.77
C LYS A 275 16.14 -16.33 13.22
N ALA A 276 16.19 -17.09 12.13
CA ALA A 276 14.99 -17.69 11.55
C ALA A 276 14.32 -18.67 12.51
N THR A 277 15.10 -19.48 13.25
CA THR A 277 14.60 -20.38 14.29
C THR A 277 13.97 -19.64 15.44
N ALA A 278 14.64 -18.58 15.95
CA ALA A 278 14.11 -17.77 17.05
C ALA A 278 12.75 -17.16 16.71
N VAL A 279 12.60 -16.59 15.51
CA VAL A 279 11.31 -16.02 15.06
C VAL A 279 10.27 -17.14 14.87
N LYS A 280 10.65 -18.29 14.29
CA LYS A 280 9.75 -19.43 14.12
C LYS A 280 9.15 -19.88 15.45
N GLU A 281 9.97 -19.99 16.49
CA GLU A 281 9.55 -20.40 17.85
C GLU A 281 8.69 -19.32 18.53
N GLN A 282 9.14 -18.05 18.49
CA GLN A 282 8.44 -16.93 19.09
C GLN A 282 7.04 -16.75 18.50
N GLU A 283 6.93 -16.77 17.18
CA GLU A 283 5.68 -16.57 16.44
C GLU A 283 4.87 -17.84 16.26
N LYS A 284 5.38 -19.00 16.73
CA LYS A 284 4.73 -20.34 16.63
C LYS A 284 4.43 -20.71 15.18
N ILE A 285 5.34 -20.46 14.26
CA ILE A 285 5.18 -20.74 12.84
C ILE A 285 5.19 -22.24 12.59
N THR A 286 4.15 -22.78 12.00
CA THR A 286 4.01 -24.21 11.67
C THR A 286 4.37 -24.54 10.22
N MET A 287 4.28 -23.56 9.33
CA MET A 287 4.61 -23.71 7.91
C MET A 287 6.12 -23.89 7.67
N PRO A 288 6.56 -24.36 6.48
CA PRO A 288 7.96 -24.42 6.09
C PRO A 288 8.65 -23.06 6.24
N TRP A 289 9.81 -23.06 6.89
CA TRP A 289 10.55 -21.85 7.22
C TRP A 289 11.99 -22.01 6.79
N LEU A 290 12.37 -21.33 5.72
CA LEU A 290 13.65 -21.48 5.05
C LEU A 290 14.54 -20.27 5.28
N VAL A 291 15.81 -20.44 5.02
CA VAL A 291 16.83 -19.39 5.07
C VAL A 291 17.51 -19.29 3.72
N GLU A 292 17.55 -18.10 3.17
CA GLU A 292 18.30 -17.83 1.96
C GLU A 292 19.80 -17.74 2.31
N PRO A 293 20.71 -18.41 1.56
CA PRO A 293 22.15 -18.25 1.77
C PRO A 293 22.61 -16.84 1.35
N GLU A 294 23.85 -16.45 1.71
CA GLU A 294 24.43 -15.15 1.36
C GLU A 294 24.41 -14.84 -0.16
N SER A 295 24.40 -15.87 -1.00
CA SER A 295 24.25 -15.71 -2.45
C SER A 295 22.88 -15.18 -2.89
N MET A 296 21.89 -15.20 -2.01
CA MET A 296 20.50 -14.70 -2.22
C MET A 296 19.91 -15.14 -3.57
N PRO A 297 19.85 -16.44 -3.87
CA PRO A 297 19.53 -16.91 -5.21
C PRO A 297 18.12 -16.55 -5.65
N TYR A 298 17.14 -16.54 -4.75
CA TYR A 298 15.76 -16.21 -5.05
C TYR A 298 15.49 -14.72 -4.95
N SER A 299 16.02 -14.04 -3.93
CA SER A 299 15.90 -12.58 -3.79
C SER A 299 16.46 -11.86 -5.00
N SER A 300 17.65 -12.29 -5.48
CA SER A 300 18.27 -11.72 -6.69
C SER A 300 17.47 -12.03 -7.94
N LEU A 301 17.06 -13.29 -8.15
CA LEU A 301 16.31 -13.72 -9.33
C LEU A 301 14.96 -13.01 -9.44
N LEU A 302 14.29 -12.82 -8.32
CA LEU A 302 12.94 -12.27 -8.23
C LEU A 302 12.92 -10.77 -7.98
N SER A 303 14.09 -10.11 -8.01
CA SER A 303 14.25 -8.67 -7.78
C SER A 303 13.58 -8.20 -6.48
N VAL A 304 13.80 -8.95 -5.38
CA VAL A 304 13.31 -8.61 -4.05
C VAL A 304 14.22 -7.54 -3.45
N GLU A 305 13.94 -6.28 -3.79
CA GLU A 305 14.72 -5.12 -3.32
C GLU A 305 14.24 -4.60 -1.96
N GLY A 306 13.05 -5.01 -1.52
CA GLY A 306 12.44 -4.59 -0.26
C GLY A 306 11.47 -5.63 0.29
N ILE A 307 11.39 -5.71 1.61
CA ILE A 307 10.50 -6.60 2.37
C ILE A 307 9.57 -5.77 3.28
N PRO A 308 8.34 -6.26 3.58
CA PRO A 308 7.76 -7.56 3.24
C PRO A 308 7.43 -7.72 1.75
N ARG A 309 7.65 -8.92 1.21
CA ARG A 309 7.40 -9.24 -0.19
C ARG A 309 6.87 -10.67 -0.32
N MET A 310 5.82 -10.86 -1.12
CA MET A 310 5.31 -12.20 -1.45
C MET A 310 5.45 -12.49 -2.94
N VAL A 311 5.79 -13.73 -3.26
CA VAL A 311 5.86 -14.23 -4.64
C VAL A 311 5.04 -15.51 -4.76
N LEU A 312 4.03 -15.50 -5.64
CA LEU A 312 3.24 -16.68 -5.97
C LEU A 312 3.82 -17.34 -7.22
N ILE A 313 4.19 -18.62 -7.12
CA ILE A 313 4.70 -19.41 -8.23
C ILE A 313 3.85 -20.64 -8.48
N THR A 314 3.75 -21.05 -9.75
CA THR A 314 3.11 -22.32 -10.11
C THR A 314 4.03 -23.50 -9.82
N ARG A 315 3.49 -24.72 -9.98
CA ARG A 315 4.27 -25.98 -9.87
C ARG A 315 5.44 -26.04 -10.86
N GLU A 316 5.34 -25.34 -11.98
CA GLU A 316 6.39 -25.25 -13.02
C GLU A 316 7.38 -24.10 -12.75
N GLY A 317 7.25 -23.38 -11.61
CA GLY A 317 8.09 -22.25 -11.28
C GLY A 317 7.73 -20.93 -11.96
N LYS A 318 6.58 -20.84 -12.67
CA LYS A 318 6.14 -19.57 -13.28
C LYS A 318 5.69 -18.60 -12.22
N VAL A 319 6.15 -17.35 -12.29
CA VAL A 319 5.72 -16.28 -11.39
C VAL A 319 4.35 -15.77 -11.80
N LEU A 320 3.38 -15.83 -10.88
CA LEU A 320 2.02 -15.31 -11.05
C LEU A 320 1.81 -13.97 -10.35
N PHE A 321 2.57 -13.73 -9.26
CA PHE A 321 2.53 -12.51 -8.47
C PHE A 321 3.89 -12.27 -7.85
N ASN A 322 4.28 -11.00 -7.74
CA ASN A 322 5.47 -10.55 -7.03
C ASN A 322 5.20 -9.14 -6.49
N GLY A 323 4.83 -9.03 -5.21
CA GLY A 323 4.37 -7.77 -4.64
C GLY A 323 4.28 -7.76 -3.12
N HIS A 324 3.71 -6.68 -2.58
CA HIS A 324 3.45 -6.55 -1.14
C HIS A 324 2.36 -7.55 -0.70
N PRO A 325 2.43 -8.15 0.53
CA PRO A 325 1.44 -9.11 1.04
C PRO A 325 -0.02 -8.64 1.02
N ASN A 326 -0.25 -7.34 1.12
CA ASN A 326 -1.57 -6.73 1.12
C ASN A 326 -2.00 -6.18 -0.25
N ASP A 327 -1.22 -6.45 -1.31
CA ASP A 327 -1.59 -6.02 -2.65
C ASP A 327 -2.81 -6.82 -3.14
N PRO A 328 -3.92 -6.17 -3.56
CA PRO A 328 -5.07 -6.85 -4.13
C PRO A 328 -4.76 -7.75 -5.33
N ALA A 329 -3.65 -7.49 -6.04
CA ALA A 329 -3.18 -8.33 -7.14
C ALA A 329 -2.86 -9.77 -6.69
N LEU A 330 -2.49 -10.01 -5.43
CA LEU A 330 -2.31 -11.34 -4.88
C LEU A 330 -3.61 -12.15 -4.93
N LYS A 331 -4.74 -11.55 -4.52
CA LYS A 331 -6.07 -12.21 -4.57
C LYS A 331 -6.45 -12.55 -6.01
N ARG A 332 -6.21 -11.63 -6.95
CA ARG A 332 -6.47 -11.88 -8.39
C ARG A 332 -5.58 -13.01 -8.95
N ALA A 333 -4.31 -13.05 -8.57
CA ALA A 333 -3.39 -14.11 -8.99
C ALA A 333 -3.81 -15.49 -8.42
N LEU A 334 -4.22 -15.55 -7.16
CA LEU A 334 -4.76 -16.76 -6.52
C LEU A 334 -6.05 -17.22 -7.22
N ALA A 335 -6.96 -16.31 -7.54
CA ALA A 335 -8.20 -16.65 -8.25
C ALA A 335 -7.94 -17.30 -9.62
N LYS A 336 -6.89 -16.90 -10.36
CA LYS A 336 -6.49 -17.52 -11.64
C LYS A 336 -6.14 -19.01 -11.51
N ILE A 337 -5.71 -19.44 -10.34
CA ILE A 337 -5.42 -20.85 -10.03
C ILE A 337 -6.52 -21.53 -9.20
N GLY A 338 -7.70 -20.91 -9.09
CA GLY A 338 -8.81 -21.43 -8.30
C GLY A 338 -8.52 -21.50 -6.82
N ALA A 339 -7.86 -20.49 -6.24
CA ALA A 339 -7.64 -20.31 -4.81
C ALA A 339 -8.09 -18.91 -4.38
N ASN A 340 -8.52 -18.77 -3.11
CA ASN A 340 -9.05 -17.51 -2.58
C ASN A 340 -8.53 -17.25 -1.16
N LEU A 341 -8.39 -15.95 -0.83
CA LEU A 341 -8.07 -15.41 0.50
C LEU A 341 -9.23 -14.57 1.04
#